data_2e4d48293a5859e34ec166174c65f73b
#
_entry.id   2e4d48293a5859e34ec166174c65f73b
#
_cell.length_a   1.000
_cell.length_b   1.000
_cell.length_c   1.000
_cell.angle_alpha   90.00
_cell.angle_beta   90.00
_cell.angle_gamma   90.00
#
_symmetry.space_group_name_H-M   'P 1'
#
loop_
_entity.id
_entity.type
_entity.pdbx_description
1 polymer ?
#
loop_
_entity_poly.entity_id
_entity_poly.type
_entity_poly.pdbx_seq_one_letter_code
_entity_poly.pdbx_strand_id
1 'polypeptide(L)'
;REGEYRKTNLYVGTLVEAVYYPPKHEEVPRHMTKYVEKLNQYFSQVKEVAENIAREHLEFERIHPFPDGNGRCGRLIMNQRLINNGWLPITIEDQSKYRQAFRRYDRSQDTSLLVYVICKGELASIERVKELERKLERTMAETRSH
;
A
#
# COMPACT_ATOMS: atom_id res chain seq x y z
N ARG A 1 -19.37 -12.99 -2.76
CA ARG A 1 -18.67 -13.98 -1.93
C ARG A 1 -17.28 -13.45 -1.56
N GLU A 2 -16.88 -13.71 -0.36
CA GLU A 2 -15.54 -13.38 0.09
C GLU A 2 -14.51 -14.15 -0.74
N GLY A 3 -13.45 -13.44 -1.13
CA GLY A 3 -12.35 -14.03 -1.90
C GLY A 3 -12.58 -14.21 -3.40
N GLU A 4 -13.75 -13.86 -3.91
CA GLU A 4 -14.00 -13.90 -5.35
C GLU A 4 -13.77 -12.54 -6.00
N TYR A 5 -13.24 -12.55 -7.22
CA TYR A 5 -13.14 -11.32 -8.02
C TYR A 5 -14.54 -10.83 -8.39
N ARG A 6 -14.64 -9.50 -8.56
CA ARG A 6 -15.90 -8.87 -8.97
C ARG A 6 -16.39 -9.40 -10.32
N LYS A 7 -17.70 -9.51 -10.45
CA LYS A 7 -18.38 -9.99 -11.66
C LYS A 7 -19.10 -8.86 -12.41
N THR A 8 -18.86 -7.61 -12.01
CA THR A 8 -19.46 -6.44 -12.62
C THR A 8 -18.40 -5.39 -12.95
N ASN A 9 -18.69 -4.59 -13.97
CA ASN A 9 -17.91 -3.41 -14.27
C ASN A 9 -18.28 -2.32 -13.27
N LEU A 10 -17.29 -1.53 -12.87
CA LEU A 10 -17.50 -0.43 -11.94
C LEU A 10 -16.59 0.73 -12.29
N TYR A 11 -16.87 1.85 -11.69
CA TYR A 11 -15.99 3.02 -11.71
C TYR A 11 -15.65 3.43 -10.28
N VAL A 12 -14.50 4.08 -10.14
CA VAL A 12 -14.04 4.63 -8.87
C VAL A 12 -14.13 6.14 -8.95
N GLY A 13 -14.84 6.72 -7.99
CA GLY A 13 -15.03 8.17 -7.96
C GLY A 13 -16.01 8.59 -6.89
N THR A 14 -16.29 9.89 -6.86
CA THR A 14 -17.31 10.48 -6.03
C THR A 14 -18.48 10.94 -6.91
N LEU A 15 -19.58 11.40 -6.30
CA LEU A 15 -20.70 11.98 -7.02
C LEU A 15 -20.31 13.23 -7.87
N VAL A 16 -19.15 13.81 -7.58
CA VAL A 16 -18.68 15.05 -8.23
C VAL A 16 -17.52 14.80 -9.20
N GLU A 17 -16.75 13.72 -9.02
CA GLU A 17 -15.61 13.36 -9.88
C GLU A 17 -15.61 11.88 -10.17
N ALA A 18 -15.70 11.51 -11.43
CA ALA A 18 -15.29 10.18 -11.89
C ALA A 18 -13.76 10.17 -11.94
N VAL A 19 -13.11 9.37 -11.11
CA VAL A 19 -11.66 9.39 -10.98
C VAL A 19 -11.00 8.45 -11.99
N TYR A 20 -11.49 7.21 -12.11
CA TYR A 20 -11.03 6.29 -13.15
C TYR A 20 -12.00 5.11 -13.30
N TYR A 21 -11.83 4.40 -14.41
CA TYR A 21 -12.55 3.15 -14.69
C TYR A 21 -11.57 1.98 -14.57
N PRO A 22 -11.75 1.09 -13.58
CA PRO A 22 -11.00 -0.17 -13.53
C PRO A 22 -11.20 -1.01 -14.79
N PRO A 23 -10.33 -1.99 -15.05
CA PRO A 23 -10.53 -2.92 -16.17
C PRO A 23 -11.90 -3.57 -16.13
N LYS A 24 -12.39 -4.01 -17.29
CA LYS A 24 -13.62 -4.80 -17.36
C LYS A 24 -13.47 -6.04 -16.49
N HIS A 25 -14.58 -6.46 -15.88
CA HIS A 25 -14.55 -7.57 -14.91
C HIS A 25 -13.99 -8.87 -15.52
N GLU A 26 -14.21 -9.11 -16.81
CA GLU A 26 -13.66 -10.28 -17.50
C GLU A 26 -12.12 -10.25 -17.60
N GLU A 27 -11.51 -9.08 -17.55
CA GLU A 27 -10.06 -8.89 -17.61
C GLU A 27 -9.36 -8.96 -16.26
N VAL A 28 -10.12 -8.88 -15.15
CA VAL A 28 -9.56 -8.88 -13.80
C VAL A 28 -8.68 -10.10 -13.52
N PRO A 29 -9.09 -11.34 -13.83
CA PRO A 29 -8.23 -12.51 -13.58
C PRO A 29 -6.87 -12.40 -14.26
N ARG A 30 -6.83 -11.94 -15.52
CA ARG A 30 -5.58 -11.75 -16.27
C ARG A 30 -4.69 -10.70 -15.63
N HIS A 31 -5.25 -9.57 -15.25
CA HIS A 31 -4.51 -8.51 -14.57
C HIS A 31 -3.97 -8.98 -13.22
N MET A 32 -4.77 -9.73 -12.47
CA MET A 32 -4.34 -10.26 -11.18
C MET A 32 -3.24 -11.32 -11.31
N THR A 33 -3.27 -12.15 -12.34
CA THR A 33 -2.19 -13.10 -12.61
C THR A 33 -0.86 -12.38 -12.82
N LYS A 34 -0.85 -11.36 -13.66
CA LYS A 34 0.36 -10.54 -13.90
C LYS A 34 0.83 -9.81 -12.65
N TYR A 35 -0.10 -9.29 -11.87
CA TYR A 35 0.20 -8.62 -10.61
C TYR A 35 0.88 -9.56 -9.62
N VAL A 36 0.33 -10.76 -9.41
CA VAL A 36 0.89 -11.75 -8.50
C VAL A 36 2.30 -12.19 -8.93
N GLU A 37 2.54 -12.34 -10.23
CA GLU A 37 3.88 -12.65 -10.76
C GLU A 37 4.90 -11.59 -10.36
N LYS A 38 4.53 -10.31 -10.41
CA LYS A 38 5.41 -9.20 -10.00
C LYS A 38 5.73 -9.22 -8.50
N LEU A 39 4.78 -9.66 -7.67
CA LEU A 39 4.98 -9.71 -6.21
C LEU A 39 6.07 -10.70 -5.78
N ASN A 40 6.42 -11.65 -6.63
CA ASN A 40 7.46 -12.65 -6.31
C ASN A 40 8.89 -12.17 -6.62
N GLN A 41 9.06 -10.94 -7.08
CA GLN A 41 10.37 -10.38 -7.38
C GLN A 41 11.02 -9.80 -6.13
N TYR A 42 12.35 -9.97 -6.00
CA TYR A 42 13.14 -9.39 -4.92
C TYR A 42 13.95 -8.21 -5.43
N PHE A 43 14.11 -7.19 -4.59
CA PHE A 43 14.83 -5.96 -4.92
C PHE A 43 15.95 -5.73 -3.92
N SER A 44 17.11 -5.31 -4.40
CA SER A 44 18.32 -5.17 -3.58
C SER A 44 18.60 -3.74 -3.11
N GLN A 45 18.05 -2.73 -3.76
CA GLN A 45 18.30 -1.32 -3.45
C GLN A 45 17.08 -0.65 -2.84
N VAL A 46 17.30 0.22 -1.84
CA VAL A 46 16.24 0.93 -1.12
C VAL A 46 15.30 1.70 -2.06
N LYS A 47 15.88 2.44 -2.99
CA LYS A 47 15.08 3.20 -3.98
C LYS A 47 14.20 2.28 -4.82
N GLU A 48 14.76 1.18 -5.28
CA GLU A 48 14.06 0.19 -6.09
C GLU A 48 12.91 -0.46 -5.31
N VAL A 49 13.13 -0.79 -4.04
CA VAL A 49 12.09 -1.34 -3.16
C VAL A 49 10.92 -0.37 -3.05
N ALA A 50 11.18 0.90 -2.73
CA ALA A 50 10.12 1.90 -2.56
C ALA A 50 9.33 2.12 -3.84
N GLU A 51 10.02 2.27 -4.99
CA GLU A 51 9.36 2.50 -6.27
C GLU A 51 8.52 1.32 -6.73
N ASN A 52 9.02 0.10 -6.57
CA ASN A 52 8.29 -1.09 -6.99
C ASN A 52 7.10 -1.39 -6.10
N ILE A 53 7.24 -1.25 -4.79
CA ILE A 53 6.11 -1.43 -3.86
C ILE A 53 5.04 -0.36 -4.11
N ALA A 54 5.44 0.89 -4.35
CA ALA A 54 4.50 1.94 -4.72
C ALA A 54 3.73 1.59 -5.99
N ARG A 55 4.44 1.15 -7.04
CA ARG A 55 3.81 0.75 -8.30
C ARG A 55 2.87 -0.43 -8.12
N GLU A 56 3.30 -1.46 -7.41
CA GLU A 56 2.46 -2.64 -7.11
C GLU A 56 1.15 -2.23 -6.43
N HIS A 57 1.23 -1.34 -5.45
CA HIS A 57 0.04 -0.87 -4.74
C HIS A 57 -0.91 -0.10 -5.64
N LEU A 58 -0.37 0.83 -6.45
CA LEU A 58 -1.16 1.62 -7.39
C LEU A 58 -1.82 0.72 -8.46
N GLU A 59 -1.10 -0.27 -8.96
CA GLU A 59 -1.64 -1.25 -9.92
C GLU A 59 -2.76 -2.08 -9.32
N PHE A 60 -2.58 -2.58 -8.09
CA PHE A 60 -3.62 -3.34 -7.39
C PHE A 60 -4.91 -2.53 -7.24
N GLU A 61 -4.80 -1.31 -6.73
CA GLU A 61 -5.96 -0.44 -6.55
C GLU A 61 -6.61 -0.10 -7.89
N ARG A 62 -5.83 0.05 -8.95
CA ARG A 62 -6.35 0.31 -10.30
C ARG A 62 -7.12 -0.88 -10.87
N ILE A 63 -6.66 -2.11 -10.63
CA ILE A 63 -7.38 -3.33 -11.02
C ILE A 63 -8.71 -3.41 -10.27
N HIS A 64 -8.71 -3.03 -8.99
CA HIS A 64 -9.88 -3.03 -8.12
C HIS A 64 -10.61 -4.37 -8.18
N PRO A 65 -9.93 -5.49 -7.80
CA PRO A 65 -10.38 -6.82 -8.19
C PRO A 65 -11.61 -7.34 -7.45
N PHE A 66 -11.92 -6.77 -6.29
CA PHE A 66 -13.00 -7.25 -5.43
C PHE A 66 -14.23 -6.33 -5.46
N PRO A 67 -15.42 -6.85 -5.12
CA PRO A 67 -16.60 -6.00 -4.98
C PRO A 67 -16.47 -4.95 -3.88
N ASP A 68 -15.77 -5.29 -2.79
CA ASP A 68 -15.55 -4.44 -1.62
C ASP A 68 -14.21 -4.79 -0.96
N GLY A 69 -13.72 -3.87 -0.12
CA GLY A 69 -12.51 -4.12 0.66
C GLY A 69 -11.19 -3.99 -0.10
N ASN A 70 -11.19 -3.43 -1.32
CA ASN A 70 -9.97 -3.28 -2.12
C ASN A 70 -8.91 -2.45 -1.41
N GLY A 71 -9.28 -1.34 -0.79
CA GLY A 71 -8.35 -0.48 -0.07
C GLY A 71 -7.69 -1.20 1.10
N ARG A 72 -8.46 -1.92 1.89
CA ARG A 72 -7.93 -2.72 3.01
C ARG A 72 -6.99 -3.81 2.51
N CYS A 73 -7.40 -4.54 1.50
CA CYS A 73 -6.60 -5.60 0.90
C CYS A 73 -5.30 -5.05 0.31
N GLY A 74 -5.37 -3.97 -0.45
CA GLY A 74 -4.19 -3.32 -1.05
C GLY A 74 -3.19 -2.85 -0.01
N ARG A 75 -3.65 -2.25 1.08
CA ARG A 75 -2.77 -1.82 2.17
C ARG A 75 -2.15 -3.00 2.91
N LEU A 76 -2.89 -4.09 3.12
CA LEU A 76 -2.33 -5.32 3.70
C LEU A 76 -1.22 -5.90 2.83
N ILE A 77 -1.43 -6.00 1.53
CA ILE A 77 -0.43 -6.50 0.59
C ILE A 77 0.80 -5.58 0.59
N MET A 78 0.59 -4.28 0.52
CA MET A 78 1.68 -3.31 0.56
C MET A 78 2.52 -3.47 1.83
N ASN A 79 1.89 -3.57 2.99
CA ASN A 79 2.59 -3.76 4.26
C ASN A 79 3.31 -5.11 4.32
N GLN A 80 2.72 -6.17 3.79
CA GLN A 80 3.40 -7.45 3.72
C GLN A 80 4.65 -7.37 2.83
N ARG A 81 4.56 -6.65 1.72
CA ARG A 81 5.70 -6.43 0.83
C ARG A 81 6.81 -5.61 1.50
N LEU A 82 6.45 -4.59 2.25
CA LEU A 82 7.40 -3.83 3.05
C LEU A 82 8.12 -4.73 4.05
N ILE A 83 7.38 -5.51 4.82
CA ILE A 83 7.94 -6.45 5.82
C ILE A 83 8.85 -7.47 5.14
N ASN A 84 8.46 -8.04 4.02
CA ASN A 84 9.25 -9.03 3.30
C ASN A 84 10.59 -8.45 2.78
N ASN A 85 10.67 -7.14 2.60
CA ASN A 85 11.90 -6.45 2.20
C ASN A 85 12.67 -5.85 3.39
N GLY A 86 12.32 -6.23 4.62
CA GLY A 86 12.99 -5.75 5.82
C GLY A 86 12.57 -4.36 6.28
N TRP A 87 11.50 -3.82 5.73
CA TRP A 87 10.94 -2.53 6.12
C TRP A 87 9.82 -2.73 7.16
N LEU A 88 9.38 -1.64 7.75
CA LEU A 88 8.29 -1.66 8.72
C LEU A 88 6.92 -1.50 8.03
N PRO A 89 5.85 -2.05 8.61
CA PRO A 89 4.52 -1.72 8.14
C PRO A 89 4.22 -0.24 8.42
N ILE A 90 3.39 0.35 7.59
CA ILE A 90 3.04 1.76 7.69
C ILE A 90 1.53 1.96 7.84
N THR A 91 1.16 3.11 8.41
CA THR A 91 -0.19 3.64 8.39
C THR A 91 -0.21 4.87 7.50
N ILE A 92 -1.19 4.99 6.65
CA ILE A 92 -1.35 6.16 5.80
C ILE A 92 -2.12 7.23 6.57
N GLU A 93 -1.42 8.27 6.99
CA GLU A 93 -1.99 9.36 7.78
C GLU A 93 -2.51 10.49 6.90
N ASP A 94 -1.76 10.85 5.86
CA ASP A 94 -2.15 11.90 4.92
C ASP A 94 -3.00 11.33 3.79
N GLN A 95 -4.31 11.26 4.02
CA GLN A 95 -5.27 10.72 3.05
C GLN A 95 -5.34 11.59 1.77
N SER A 96 -5.11 12.89 1.89
CA SER A 96 -5.13 13.79 0.74
C SER A 96 -3.98 13.50 -0.23
N LYS A 97 -2.76 13.38 0.28
CA LYS A 97 -1.60 13.00 -0.54
C LYS A 97 -1.74 11.60 -1.13
N TYR A 98 -2.30 10.68 -0.37
CA TYR A 98 -2.56 9.32 -0.84
C TYR A 98 -3.50 9.33 -2.06
N ARG A 99 -4.62 10.07 -1.99
CA ARG A 99 -5.51 10.22 -3.13
C ARG A 99 -4.86 10.92 -4.31
N GLN A 100 -4.05 11.95 -4.05
CA GLN A 100 -3.29 12.64 -5.11
C GLN A 100 -2.30 11.70 -5.82
N ALA A 101 -1.71 10.76 -5.07
CA ALA A 101 -0.79 9.76 -5.63
C ALA A 101 -1.46 8.91 -6.71
N PHE A 102 -2.72 8.49 -6.51
CA PHE A 102 -3.48 7.76 -7.52
C PHE A 102 -3.72 8.60 -8.77
N ARG A 103 -4.14 9.85 -8.60
CA ARG A 103 -4.38 10.77 -9.72
C ARG A 103 -3.11 11.00 -10.53
N ARG A 104 -1.98 11.20 -9.87
CA ARG A 104 -0.69 11.41 -10.53
C ARG A 104 -0.27 10.18 -11.33
N TYR A 105 -0.41 9.01 -10.75
CA TYR A 105 -0.10 7.76 -11.44
C TYR A 105 -1.00 7.54 -12.66
N ASP A 106 -2.29 7.81 -12.54
CA ASP A 106 -3.23 7.69 -13.66
C ASP A 106 -2.91 8.61 -14.82
N ARG A 107 -2.39 9.82 -14.54
CA ARG A 107 -2.05 10.80 -15.57
C ARG A 107 -0.75 10.47 -16.31
N SER A 108 0.27 10.06 -15.59
CA SER A 108 1.64 9.99 -16.11
C SER A 108 2.41 8.77 -15.67
N GLN A 109 1.80 7.85 -14.93
CA GLN A 109 2.43 6.69 -14.31
C GLN A 109 3.60 7.05 -13.37
N ASP A 110 3.56 8.26 -12.83
CA ASP A 110 4.52 8.76 -11.86
C ASP A 110 4.20 8.22 -10.47
N THR A 111 5.11 7.41 -9.92
CA THR A 111 4.96 6.79 -8.59
C THR A 111 5.51 7.66 -7.46
N SER A 112 6.15 8.78 -7.76
CA SER A 112 6.96 9.53 -6.80
C SER A 112 6.19 10.01 -5.57
N LEU A 113 4.93 10.38 -5.72
CA LEU A 113 4.13 10.85 -4.59
C LEU A 113 3.79 9.71 -3.64
N LEU A 114 3.50 8.51 -4.15
CA LEU A 114 3.28 7.36 -3.27
C LEU A 114 4.59 6.89 -2.63
N VAL A 115 5.70 6.95 -3.34
CA VAL A 115 7.04 6.72 -2.76
C VAL A 115 7.25 7.65 -1.58
N TYR A 116 6.94 8.93 -1.73
CA TYR A 116 7.01 9.91 -0.64
C TYR A 116 6.11 9.49 0.55
N VAL A 117 4.88 9.10 0.29
CA VAL A 117 3.93 8.65 1.33
C VAL A 117 4.49 7.42 2.07
N ILE A 118 5.04 6.45 1.35
CA ILE A 118 5.65 5.25 1.94
C ILE A 118 6.85 5.64 2.81
N CYS A 119 7.75 6.48 2.31
CA CYS A 119 8.93 6.90 3.06
C CYS A 119 8.56 7.70 4.33
N LYS A 120 7.58 8.57 4.24
CA LYS A 120 7.07 9.28 5.43
C LYS A 120 6.44 8.31 6.44
N GLY A 121 5.71 7.32 5.95
CA GLY A 121 5.17 6.25 6.78
C GLY A 121 6.26 5.45 7.48
N GLU A 122 7.36 5.12 6.78
CA GLU A 122 8.50 4.42 7.37
C GLU A 122 9.15 5.23 8.48
N LEU A 123 9.39 6.52 8.27
CA LEU A 123 9.94 7.39 9.30
C LEU A 123 9.04 7.46 10.53
N ALA A 124 7.74 7.56 10.34
CA ALA A 124 6.77 7.55 11.43
C ALA A 124 6.78 6.21 12.19
N SER A 125 6.89 5.10 11.47
CA SER A 125 6.98 3.76 12.09
C SER A 125 8.25 3.59 12.90
N ILE A 126 9.38 4.08 12.41
CA ILE A 126 10.66 4.09 13.14
C ILE A 126 10.52 4.87 14.45
N GLU A 127 9.91 6.04 14.41
CA GLU A 127 9.69 6.84 15.63
C GLU A 127 8.80 6.12 16.65
N ARG A 128 7.77 5.41 16.20
CA ARG A 128 6.94 4.59 17.10
C ARG A 128 7.73 3.46 17.75
N VAL A 129 8.61 2.79 17.00
CA VAL A 129 9.47 1.73 17.54
C VAL A 129 10.41 2.30 18.60
N LYS A 130 11.06 3.43 18.33
CA LYS A 130 11.94 4.10 19.29
C LYS A 130 11.21 4.50 20.57
N GLU A 131 9.99 5.00 20.47
CA GLU A 131 9.19 5.37 21.64
C GLU A 131 8.82 4.13 22.46
N LEU A 132 8.48 3.03 21.79
CA LEU A 132 8.19 1.76 22.47
C LEU A 132 9.43 1.23 23.19
N GLU A 133 10.60 1.29 22.58
CA GLU A 133 11.87 0.92 23.23
C GLU A 133 12.11 1.74 24.50
N ARG A 134 11.94 3.06 24.44
CA ARG A 134 12.07 3.95 25.60
C ARG A 134 11.12 3.56 26.75
N LYS A 135 9.87 3.24 26.41
CA LYS A 135 8.88 2.78 27.40
C LYS A 135 9.27 1.46 28.05
N LEU A 136 9.75 0.52 27.25
CA LEU A 136 10.22 -0.78 27.73
C LEU A 136 11.42 -0.63 28.66
N GLU A 137 12.40 0.18 28.33
CA GLU A 137 13.57 0.47 29.15
C GLU A 137 13.16 1.07 30.52
N ARG A 138 12.24 2.03 30.52
CA ARG A 138 11.69 2.60 31.75
C ARG A 138 11.01 1.56 32.63
N THR A 139 10.15 0.73 32.04
CA THR A 139 9.47 -0.34 32.73
C THR A 139 10.43 -1.35 33.35
N MET A 140 11.45 -1.75 32.59
CA MET A 140 12.49 -2.67 33.06
C MET A 140 13.32 -2.06 34.18
N ALA A 141 13.64 -0.79 34.11
CA ALA A 141 14.36 -0.07 35.19
C ALA A 141 13.53 0.00 36.48
N GLU A 142 12.23 0.29 36.37
CA GLU A 142 11.30 0.29 37.50
C GLU A 142 11.19 -1.10 38.13
N THR A 143 11.10 -2.14 37.35
CA THR A 143 11.04 -3.53 37.85
C THR A 143 12.32 -3.92 38.59
N ARG A 144 13.50 -3.47 38.11
CA ARG A 144 14.79 -3.76 38.76
C ARG A 144 14.97 -3.04 40.09
N SER A 145 14.33 -1.88 40.28
CA SER A 145 14.44 -1.10 41.53
C SER A 145 13.51 -1.60 42.63
N HIS A 146 12.70 -2.58 42.36
CA HIS A 146 11.85 -3.29 43.31
C HIS A 146 12.32 -4.73 43.51
#